data_905e20960e0a6e24f02517f369da90e8
#
_entry.id   905e20960e0a6e24f02517f369da90e8
#
_cell.length_a   1.000
_cell.length_b   1.000
_cell.length_c   1.000
_cell.angle_alpha   90.00
_cell.angle_beta   90.00
_cell.angle_gamma   90.00
#
_symmetry.space_group_name_H-M   'P 1'
#
loop_
_entity.id
_entity.type
_entity.pdbx_description
1 polymer ?
#
loop_
_entity_poly.entity_id
_entity_poly.type
_entity_poly.pdbx_seq_one_letter_code
_entity_poly.pdbx_strand_id
1 'polypeptide(L)'
;MSSKIKTSGGIVIKNDKILFIRKNNRWDLPKGKLEEGVNSRDTAIVEISEETGLNTKDLLILKKLIPTHYHKKVEGATIVKKTYWYLVEYIGDFNSPLVPDKNEGITDCRWFSFDELVLVLEESHERIR
;
A
#
# COMPACT_ATOMS: atom_id res chain seq x y z
N MET A 1 3.87 13.87 -24.52
CA MET A 1 2.84 14.10 -23.50
C MET A 1 3.14 13.35 -22.23
N SER A 2 2.89 13.95 -21.08
CA SER A 2 3.00 13.29 -19.80
C SER A 2 1.63 13.16 -19.14
N SER A 3 1.43 12.06 -18.42
CA SER A 3 0.23 11.81 -17.64
C SER A 3 0.59 11.65 -16.19
N LYS A 4 -0.27 12.11 -15.30
CA LYS A 4 -0.09 11.95 -13.87
C LYS A 4 -1.13 10.98 -13.32
N ILE A 5 -0.66 9.99 -12.56
CA ILE A 5 -1.52 9.09 -11.82
C ILE A 5 -1.21 9.29 -10.34
N LYS A 6 -2.25 9.46 -9.55
CA LYS A 6 -2.11 9.60 -8.10
C LYS A 6 -2.67 8.38 -7.42
N THR A 7 -1.91 7.89 -6.47
CA THR A 7 -2.33 6.77 -5.61
C THR A 7 -2.16 7.16 -4.15
N SER A 8 -2.79 6.43 -3.28
CA SER A 8 -2.65 6.64 -1.85
C SER A 8 -2.68 5.30 -1.13
N GLY A 9 -1.85 5.16 -0.13
CA GLY A 9 -1.76 3.93 0.63
C GLY A 9 -1.04 4.15 1.95
N GLY A 10 -0.69 3.04 2.59
CA GLY A 10 -0.14 3.16 3.92
C GLY A 10 0.86 2.09 4.31
N ILE A 11 1.66 2.45 5.28
CA ILE A 11 2.47 1.54 6.05
C ILE A 11 1.64 1.22 7.29
N VAL A 12 1.08 0.01 7.34
CA VAL A 12 0.19 -0.41 8.41
C VAL A 12 0.99 -1.19 9.43
N ILE A 13 0.98 -0.70 10.65
CA ILE A 13 1.75 -1.30 11.74
C ILE A 13 0.83 -1.84 12.83
N LYS A 14 1.25 -2.92 13.44
CA LYS A 14 0.69 -3.43 14.70
C LYS A 14 1.81 -4.13 15.47
N ASN A 15 2.08 -3.65 16.68
CA ASN A 15 3.22 -4.12 17.44
C ASN A 15 4.50 -3.96 16.62
N ASP A 16 5.28 -5.02 16.45
CA ASP A 16 6.53 -4.99 15.70
C ASP A 16 6.37 -5.50 14.27
N LYS A 17 5.15 -5.42 13.72
CA LYS A 17 4.85 -6.00 12.41
C LYS A 17 4.30 -4.97 11.46
N ILE A 18 4.60 -5.17 10.18
CA ILE A 18 4.13 -4.35 9.07
C ILE A 18 3.34 -5.23 8.12
N LEU A 19 2.22 -4.71 7.62
CA LEU A 19 1.33 -5.43 6.72
C LEU A 19 1.76 -5.22 5.26
N PHE A 20 1.95 -6.33 4.56
CA PHE A 20 2.23 -6.32 3.13
C PHE A 20 1.18 -7.10 2.36
N ILE A 21 1.00 -6.72 1.11
CA ILE A 21 0.21 -7.47 0.14
C ILE A 21 1.15 -8.11 -0.88
N ARG A 22 0.70 -9.22 -1.47
CA ARG A 22 1.43 -9.85 -2.57
C ARG A 22 0.64 -9.66 -3.85
N LYS A 23 1.28 -9.00 -4.82
CA LYS A 23 0.68 -8.70 -6.11
C LYS A 23 1.76 -8.86 -7.19
N ASN A 24 1.40 -9.50 -8.30
CA ASN A 24 2.36 -9.78 -9.39
C ASN A 24 3.62 -10.50 -8.89
N ASN A 25 3.43 -11.45 -7.97
CA ASN A 25 4.51 -12.23 -7.35
C ASN A 25 5.51 -11.39 -6.55
N ARG A 26 5.10 -10.22 -6.08
CA ARG A 26 5.95 -9.33 -5.28
C ARG A 26 5.21 -8.81 -4.07
N TRP A 27 5.92 -8.68 -2.97
CA TRP A 27 5.38 -8.04 -1.79
C TRP A 27 5.42 -6.54 -1.96
N ASP A 28 4.36 -5.87 -1.57
CA ASP A 28 4.20 -4.42 -1.70
C ASP A 28 3.33 -3.90 -0.57
N LEU A 29 3.32 -2.59 -0.41
CA LEU A 29 2.45 -1.95 0.56
C LEU A 29 1.06 -1.75 -0.05
N PRO A 30 -0.01 -1.84 0.76
CA PRO A 30 -1.36 -1.63 0.25
C PRO A 30 -1.57 -0.18 -0.20
N LYS A 31 -2.11 -0.01 -1.39
CA LYS A 31 -2.38 1.29 -1.99
C LYS A 31 -3.35 1.14 -3.15
N GLY A 32 -3.97 2.23 -3.53
CA GLY A 32 -4.85 2.24 -4.69
C GLY A 32 -5.00 3.63 -5.29
N LYS A 33 -5.70 3.69 -6.40
CA LYS A 33 -5.86 4.91 -7.18
C LYS A 33 -6.63 5.98 -6.41
N LEU A 34 -6.09 7.19 -6.40
CA LEU A 34 -6.76 8.35 -5.82
C LEU A 34 -7.67 8.96 -6.87
N GLU A 35 -8.97 8.93 -6.61
CA GLU A 35 -9.95 9.52 -7.50
C GLU A 35 -10.01 11.04 -7.31
N GLU A 36 -10.35 11.75 -8.38
CA GLU A 36 -10.48 13.20 -8.34
C GLU A 36 -11.56 13.62 -7.35
N GLY A 37 -11.27 14.63 -6.55
CA GLY A 37 -12.20 15.14 -5.55
C GLY A 37 -12.21 14.39 -4.23
N VAL A 38 -11.45 13.31 -4.10
CA VAL A 38 -11.34 12.54 -2.86
C VAL A 38 -9.98 12.81 -2.24
N ASN A 39 -9.93 13.03 -0.93
CA ASN A 39 -8.66 13.31 -0.30
C ASN A 39 -7.81 12.03 -0.12
N SER A 40 -6.50 12.22 -0.10
CA SER A 40 -5.55 11.11 -0.06
C SER A 40 -5.63 10.31 1.25
N ARG A 41 -5.94 11.00 2.36
CA ARG A 41 -6.04 10.35 3.68
C ARG A 41 -7.17 9.32 3.72
N ASP A 42 -8.36 9.71 3.27
CA ASP A 42 -9.51 8.81 3.24
C ASP A 42 -9.29 7.68 2.23
N THR A 43 -8.69 7.99 1.09
CA THR A 43 -8.37 6.99 0.09
C THR A 43 -7.42 5.93 0.63
N ALA A 44 -6.40 6.34 1.39
CA ALA A 44 -5.46 5.38 1.98
C ALA A 44 -6.20 4.37 2.86
N ILE A 45 -7.10 4.84 3.71
CA ILE A 45 -7.87 3.97 4.62
C ILE A 45 -8.75 3.00 3.83
N VAL A 46 -9.47 3.51 2.84
CA VAL A 46 -10.36 2.67 2.01
C VAL A 46 -9.57 1.63 1.25
N GLU A 47 -8.45 2.02 0.63
CA GLU A 47 -7.65 1.10 -0.18
C GLU A 47 -6.97 0.03 0.68
N ILE A 48 -6.48 0.38 1.85
CA ILE A 48 -5.93 -0.59 2.79
C ILE A 48 -7.01 -1.62 3.15
N SER A 49 -8.21 -1.14 3.48
CA SER A 49 -9.32 -2.01 3.84
C SER A 49 -9.72 -2.94 2.70
N GLU A 50 -9.85 -2.41 1.49
CA GLU A 50 -10.22 -3.20 0.32
C GLU A 50 -9.20 -4.28 0.00
N GLU A 51 -7.91 -3.95 0.07
CA GLU A 51 -6.85 -4.88 -0.31
C GLU A 51 -6.53 -5.93 0.74
N THR A 52 -6.84 -5.67 1.99
CA THR A 52 -6.44 -6.54 3.10
C THR A 52 -7.60 -7.16 3.89
N GLY A 53 -8.80 -6.63 3.72
CA GLY A 53 -9.96 -7.08 4.47
C GLY A 53 -10.07 -6.51 5.88
N LEU A 54 -9.14 -5.65 6.28
CA LEU A 54 -9.22 -5.00 7.59
C LEU A 54 -10.34 -3.96 7.61
N ASN A 55 -11.00 -3.83 8.76
CA ASN A 55 -12.08 -2.88 8.92
C ASN A 55 -11.53 -1.45 9.00
N THR A 56 -12.13 -0.54 8.24
CA THR A 56 -11.71 0.86 8.23
C THR A 56 -11.72 1.50 9.62
N LYS A 57 -12.64 1.08 10.49
CA LYS A 57 -12.75 1.60 11.86
C LYS A 57 -11.52 1.27 12.71
N ASP A 58 -10.78 0.25 12.32
CA ASP A 58 -9.61 -0.22 13.07
C ASP A 58 -8.30 0.33 12.51
N LEU A 59 -8.38 1.22 11.52
CA LEU A 59 -7.21 1.82 10.89
C LEU A 59 -7.09 3.28 11.33
N LEU A 60 -6.07 3.56 12.15
CA LEU A 60 -5.84 4.88 12.71
C LEU A 60 -4.65 5.54 12.03
N ILE A 61 -4.87 6.67 11.37
CA ILE A 61 -3.78 7.42 10.75
C ILE A 61 -2.96 8.11 11.83
N LEU A 62 -1.67 7.82 11.88
CA LEU A 62 -0.74 8.43 12.81
C LEU A 62 -0.03 9.64 12.21
N LYS A 63 0.37 9.53 10.94
CA LYS A 63 1.19 10.56 10.31
C LYS A 63 1.15 10.47 8.80
N LYS A 64 1.18 11.63 8.13
CA LYS A 64 1.40 11.68 6.69
C LYS A 64 2.89 11.61 6.42
N LEU A 65 3.30 10.74 5.51
CA LEU A 65 4.68 10.54 5.15
C LEU A 65 5.02 11.28 3.86
N ILE A 66 6.31 11.30 3.52
CA ILE A 66 6.77 11.91 2.28
C ILE A 66 6.25 11.09 1.09
N PRO A 67 5.60 11.72 0.11
CA PRO A 67 5.14 10.98 -1.06
C PRO A 67 6.30 10.49 -1.92
N THR A 68 6.05 9.42 -2.65
CA THR A 68 7.03 8.89 -3.61
C THR A 68 6.56 9.17 -5.03
N HIS A 69 7.52 9.24 -5.95
CA HIS A 69 7.26 9.46 -7.36
C HIS A 69 7.93 8.37 -8.17
N TYR A 70 7.20 7.91 -9.18
CA TYR A 70 7.71 6.90 -10.11
C TYR A 70 7.46 7.38 -11.53
N HIS A 71 8.48 7.29 -12.37
CA HIS A 71 8.41 7.71 -13.77
C HIS A 71 8.53 6.49 -14.67
N LYS A 72 7.62 6.38 -15.63
CA LYS A 72 7.62 5.28 -16.58
C LYS A 72 7.32 5.81 -17.97
N LYS A 73 8.09 5.34 -18.97
CA LYS A 73 7.80 5.64 -20.37
C LYS A 73 6.99 4.51 -20.98
N VAL A 74 5.89 4.87 -21.63
CA VAL A 74 5.04 3.92 -22.35
C VAL A 74 4.77 4.54 -23.72
N GLU A 75 5.24 3.89 -24.77
CA GLU A 75 5.04 4.31 -26.15
C GLU A 75 5.40 5.78 -26.40
N GLY A 76 6.54 6.21 -25.87
CA GLY A 76 7.02 7.56 -26.02
C GLY A 76 6.42 8.60 -25.10
N ALA A 77 5.39 8.24 -24.34
CA ALA A 77 4.79 9.12 -23.34
C ALA A 77 5.38 8.84 -21.96
N THR A 78 5.50 9.87 -21.15
CA THR A 78 5.95 9.73 -19.77
C THR A 78 4.75 9.68 -18.84
N ILE A 79 4.71 8.66 -18.01
CA ILE A 79 3.71 8.52 -16.94
C ILE A 79 4.42 8.80 -15.62
N VAL A 80 3.88 9.72 -14.83
CA VAL A 80 4.37 10.02 -13.48
C VAL A 80 3.35 9.50 -12.50
N LYS A 81 3.76 8.58 -11.66
CA LYS A 81 2.90 8.06 -10.60
C LYS A 81 3.36 8.64 -9.27
N LYS A 82 2.48 9.39 -8.61
CA LYS A 82 2.72 9.94 -7.29
C LYS A 82 1.92 9.14 -6.29
N THR A 83 2.57 8.65 -5.25
CA THR A 83 1.90 7.92 -4.17
C THR A 83 2.01 8.71 -2.88
N TYR A 84 0.85 8.99 -2.30
CA TYR A 84 0.75 9.57 -0.96
C TYR A 84 0.78 8.44 0.04
N TRP A 85 1.65 8.53 1.04
CA TRP A 85 1.83 7.50 2.05
C TRP A 85 1.43 8.01 3.43
N TYR A 86 0.83 7.11 4.19
CA TYR A 86 0.44 7.39 5.57
C TYR A 86 0.94 6.28 6.48
N LEU A 87 1.39 6.66 7.66
CA LEU A 87 1.67 5.69 8.71
C LEU A 87 0.35 5.42 9.43
N VAL A 88 -0.05 4.15 9.44
CA VAL A 88 -1.36 3.73 9.93
C VAL A 88 -1.18 2.66 10.99
N GLU A 89 -1.83 2.84 12.13
CA GLU A 89 -1.86 1.80 13.16
C GLU A 89 -3.14 0.99 13.03
N TYR A 90 -3.00 -0.33 13.03
CA TYR A 90 -4.14 -1.22 13.11
C TYR A 90 -4.44 -1.46 14.59
N ILE A 91 -5.62 -1.02 15.05
CA ILE A 91 -6.02 -1.10 16.45
C ILE A 91 -7.02 -2.24 16.71
N GLY A 92 -7.34 -3.02 15.70
CA GLY A 92 -8.24 -4.16 15.82
C GLY A 92 -7.55 -5.42 16.32
N ASP A 93 -8.27 -6.53 16.22
CA ASP A 93 -7.77 -7.84 16.63
C ASP A 93 -6.72 -8.35 15.64
N PHE A 94 -5.54 -8.67 16.14
CA PHE A 94 -4.45 -9.19 15.31
C PHE A 94 -4.80 -10.54 14.65
N ASN A 95 -5.72 -11.29 15.25
CA ASN A 95 -6.19 -12.57 14.71
C ASN A 95 -7.33 -12.43 13.71
N SER A 96 -7.79 -11.20 13.43
CA SER A 96 -8.78 -10.99 12.38
C SER A 96 -8.22 -11.48 11.05
N PRO A 97 -9.00 -12.25 10.28
CA PRO A 97 -8.49 -12.81 9.03
C PRO A 97 -8.20 -11.70 8.02
N LEU A 98 -7.07 -11.84 7.33
CA LEU A 98 -6.75 -11.01 6.19
C LEU A 98 -7.42 -11.62 4.97
N VAL A 99 -8.05 -10.78 4.16
CA VAL A 99 -8.79 -11.22 2.97
C VAL A 99 -8.22 -10.50 1.76
N PRO A 100 -7.30 -11.14 1.02
CA PRO A 100 -6.74 -10.54 -0.19
C PRO A 100 -7.82 -10.26 -1.23
N ASP A 101 -7.76 -9.10 -1.86
CA ASP A 101 -8.67 -8.76 -2.94
C ASP A 101 -8.20 -9.40 -4.25
N LYS A 102 -8.71 -10.58 -4.54
CA LYS A 102 -8.31 -11.34 -5.72
C LYS A 102 -8.73 -10.66 -7.03
N ASN A 103 -9.77 -9.84 -6.99
CA ASN A 103 -10.19 -9.08 -8.17
C ASN A 103 -9.17 -8.01 -8.56
N GLU A 104 -8.36 -7.56 -7.61
CA GLU A 104 -7.27 -6.63 -7.85
C GLU A 104 -5.93 -7.33 -8.06
N GLY A 105 -5.95 -8.66 -8.18
CA GLY A 105 -4.74 -9.44 -8.40
C GLY A 105 -3.90 -9.65 -7.15
N ILE A 106 -4.47 -9.42 -5.97
CA ILE A 106 -3.77 -9.65 -4.71
C ILE A 106 -3.94 -11.09 -4.30
N THR A 107 -2.83 -11.81 -4.17
CA THR A 107 -2.84 -13.24 -3.90
C THR A 107 -2.61 -13.59 -2.44
N ASP A 108 -2.04 -12.67 -1.66
CA ASP A 108 -1.78 -12.89 -0.25
C ASP A 108 -1.68 -11.56 0.49
N CYS A 109 -1.92 -11.60 1.79
CA CYS A 109 -1.69 -10.50 2.71
C CYS A 109 -1.02 -11.10 3.93
N ARG A 110 0.02 -10.44 4.44
CA ARG A 110 0.77 -10.99 5.57
C ARG A 110 1.39 -9.91 6.43
N TRP A 111 1.38 -10.16 7.73
CA TRP A 111 2.13 -9.37 8.68
C TRP A 111 3.57 -9.87 8.73
N PHE A 112 4.52 -8.99 8.51
CA PHE A 112 5.94 -9.32 8.61
C PHE A 112 6.54 -8.65 9.83
N SER A 113 7.32 -9.42 10.59
CA SER A 113 8.12 -8.84 11.68
C SER A 113 9.26 -8.02 11.09
N PHE A 114 9.91 -7.19 11.92
CA PHE A 114 11.06 -6.44 11.46
C PHE A 114 12.21 -7.37 11.02
N ASP A 115 12.33 -8.54 11.66
CA ASP A 115 13.36 -9.51 11.29
C ASP A 115 13.12 -10.09 9.88
N GLU A 116 11.87 -10.22 9.49
CA GLU A 116 11.50 -10.71 8.17
C GLU A 116 11.58 -9.62 7.10
N LEU A 117 11.62 -8.37 7.53
CA LEU A 117 11.54 -7.23 6.62
C LEU A 117 12.68 -7.18 5.60
N VAL A 118 13.85 -7.66 5.98
CA VAL A 118 15.01 -7.70 5.08
C VAL A 118 14.71 -8.53 3.84
N LEU A 119 14.05 -9.67 4.01
CA LEU A 119 13.68 -10.54 2.89
C LEU A 119 12.66 -9.88 1.97
N VAL A 120 11.70 -9.17 2.56
CA VAL A 120 10.68 -8.44 1.79
C VAL A 120 11.33 -7.31 0.97
N LEU A 121 12.24 -6.58 1.59
CA LEU A 121 12.93 -5.48 0.91
C LEU A 121 13.83 -5.97 -0.23
N GLU A 122 14.48 -7.10 -0.06
CA GLU A 122 15.28 -7.70 -1.12
C GLU A 122 14.42 -8.09 -2.32
N GLU A 123 13.24 -8.66 -2.07
CA GLU A 123 12.32 -9.04 -3.13
C GLU A 123 11.73 -7.83 -3.84
N SER A 124 11.46 -6.74 -3.10
CA SER A 124 10.87 -5.52 -3.63
C SER A 124 11.89 -4.56 -4.22
N HIS A 125 13.15 -4.73 -3.89
CA HIS A 125 14.22 -3.79 -4.19
C HIS A 125 14.36 -3.45 -5.68
N GLU A 126 14.24 -4.42 -6.55
CA GLU A 126 14.35 -4.20 -7.98
C GLU A 126 13.23 -3.33 -8.54
N ARG A 127 12.08 -3.33 -7.90
CA ARG A 127 10.97 -2.47 -8.28
C ARG A 127 11.17 -1.02 -7.85
N ILE A 128 11.85 -0.83 -6.73
CA ILE A 128 12.05 0.48 -6.14
C ILE A 128 13.20 1.23 -6.81
N ARG A 129 14.16 0.49 -7.31
CA ARG A 129 15.25 1.06 -8.08
C ARG A 129 14.72 1.74 -9.35
#